data_c15eb3131357adf9e65c6f294706d9ec
#
_entry.id   c15eb3131357adf9e65c6f294706d9ec
#
_cell.length_a   1.000
_cell.length_b   1.000
_cell.length_c   1.000
_cell.angle_alpha   90.00
_cell.angle_beta   90.00
_cell.angle_gamma   90.00
#
_symmetry.space_group_name_H-M   'P 1'
#
loop_
_entity.id
_entity.type
_entity.pdbx_description
1 polymer ?
#
loop_
_entity_poly.entity_id
_entity_poly.type
_entity_poly.pdbx_seq_one_letter_code
_entity_poly.pdbx_strand_id
1 'polypeptide(L)'
;PTPGGGSAAAVYGAIGTALGEMVGNLTAGKKKFAIYEEDVQKILARLSEARLDFIRLEKADEQAFEPLSEVYRMKSETEEEKKEKEERMEECLKTAAKVPMEVMERAVSVMDDIEFLALHGSRLAVSDAGVGIQGIRSALLGAVMSVYINTKMMKDREYAETVNSQAELLIKKGTEQADRIYEIVLKAVRG
;
A
#
# COMPACT_ATOMS: atom_id res chain seq x y z
N PRO A 1 -12.82 -16.46 -6.16
CA PRO A 1 -11.61 -17.00 -5.52
C PRO A 1 -10.75 -15.86 -4.98
N THR A 2 -10.28 -16.01 -3.75
CA THR A 2 -9.33 -15.14 -3.04
C THR A 2 -8.03 -15.93 -2.81
N PRO A 3 -6.87 -15.27 -2.60
CA PRO A 3 -6.66 -13.82 -2.62
C PRO A 3 -6.71 -13.21 -4.04
N GLY A 4 -7.02 -11.92 -4.10
CA GLY A 4 -7.06 -11.12 -5.33
C GLY A 4 -5.88 -10.15 -5.47
N GLY A 5 -6.01 -9.22 -6.45
CA GLY A 5 -4.98 -8.21 -6.71
C GLY A 5 -4.74 -7.23 -5.56
N GLY A 6 -5.79 -6.87 -4.80
CA GLY A 6 -5.68 -5.99 -3.64
C GLY A 6 -4.90 -6.63 -2.50
N SER A 7 -5.22 -7.89 -2.16
CA SER A 7 -4.45 -8.68 -1.19
C SER A 7 -2.98 -8.84 -1.62
N ALA A 8 -2.72 -9.13 -2.91
CA ALA A 8 -1.36 -9.22 -3.44
C ALA A 8 -0.60 -7.88 -3.32
N ALA A 9 -1.27 -6.75 -3.56
CA ALA A 9 -0.68 -5.42 -3.39
C ALA A 9 -0.24 -5.17 -1.94
N ALA A 10 -1.07 -5.55 -0.96
CA ALA A 10 -0.71 -5.46 0.46
C ALA A 10 0.53 -6.33 0.79
N VAL A 11 0.63 -7.55 0.22
CA VAL A 11 1.81 -8.42 0.40
C VAL A 11 3.08 -7.75 -0.15
N TYR A 12 3.02 -7.09 -1.31
CA TYR A 12 4.17 -6.32 -1.83
C TYR A 12 4.59 -5.23 -0.87
N GLY A 13 3.65 -4.53 -0.23
CA GLY A 13 3.92 -3.53 0.80
C GLY A 13 4.62 -4.13 2.01
N ALA A 14 4.13 -5.26 2.51
CA ALA A 14 4.73 -5.97 3.64
C ALA A 14 6.18 -6.40 3.35
N ILE A 15 6.45 -6.97 2.17
CA ILE A 15 7.80 -7.37 1.74
C ILE A 15 8.72 -6.15 1.63
N GLY A 16 8.25 -5.08 0.96
CA GLY A 16 9.04 -3.86 0.80
C GLY A 16 9.41 -3.21 2.14
N THR A 17 8.46 -3.17 3.07
CA THR A 17 8.66 -2.64 4.43
C THR A 17 9.61 -3.51 5.23
N ALA A 18 9.51 -4.85 5.15
CA ALA A 18 10.43 -5.78 5.81
C ALA A 18 11.89 -5.61 5.35
N LEU A 19 12.11 -5.31 4.07
CA LEU A 19 13.45 -4.97 3.56
C LEU A 19 13.96 -3.65 4.15
N GLY A 20 13.10 -2.65 4.32
CA GLY A 20 13.43 -1.43 5.05
C GLY A 20 13.83 -1.71 6.51
N GLU A 21 13.05 -2.53 7.24
CA GLU A 21 13.40 -2.99 8.59
C GLU A 21 14.77 -3.67 8.62
N MET A 22 15.08 -4.50 7.63
CA MET A 22 16.39 -5.16 7.53
C MET A 22 17.53 -4.13 7.44
N VAL A 23 17.39 -3.10 6.57
CA VAL A 23 18.39 -2.02 6.46
C VAL A 23 18.53 -1.27 7.79
N GLY A 24 17.42 -0.94 8.44
CA GLY A 24 17.39 -0.30 9.76
C GLY A 24 18.13 -1.13 10.83
N ASN A 25 17.82 -2.43 10.91
CA ASN A 25 18.45 -3.35 11.86
C ASN A 25 19.97 -3.53 11.63
N LEU A 26 20.42 -3.49 10.37
CA LEU A 26 21.84 -3.52 10.03
C LEU A 26 22.55 -2.17 10.28
N THR A 27 21.79 -1.12 10.54
CA THR A 27 22.29 0.23 10.86
C THR A 27 22.33 0.47 12.37
N ALA A 28 21.28 0.08 13.08
CA ALA A 28 21.11 0.29 14.52
C ALA A 28 22.26 -0.32 15.35
N GLY A 29 22.66 0.37 16.44
CA GLY A 29 23.68 -0.07 17.38
C GLY A 29 25.12 -0.06 16.83
N LYS A 30 25.37 0.44 15.64
CA LYS A 30 26.72 0.53 15.06
C LYS A 30 27.35 1.88 15.36
N LYS A 31 28.56 1.89 15.91
CA LYS A 31 29.31 3.13 16.22
C LYS A 31 29.37 4.11 15.05
N LYS A 32 29.51 3.60 13.83
CA LYS A 32 29.56 4.43 12.60
C LYS A 32 28.30 5.25 12.37
N PHE A 33 27.13 4.76 12.82
CA PHE A 33 25.83 5.38 12.61
C PHE A 33 25.22 5.96 13.90
N ALA A 34 26.04 6.10 14.97
CA ALA A 34 25.58 6.53 16.29
C ALA A 34 24.82 7.88 16.26
N ILE A 35 25.17 8.79 15.36
CA ILE A 35 24.48 10.08 15.21
C ILE A 35 23.02 9.92 14.71
N TYR A 36 22.68 8.82 14.06
CA TYR A 36 21.36 8.51 13.52
C TYR A 36 20.59 7.50 14.37
N GLU A 37 21.15 7.05 15.50
CA GLU A 37 20.59 5.95 16.30
C GLU A 37 19.13 6.21 16.71
N GLU A 38 18.83 7.41 17.21
CA GLU A 38 17.48 7.75 17.66
C GLU A 38 16.48 7.74 16.49
N ASP A 39 16.87 8.28 15.33
CA ASP A 39 16.00 8.30 14.14
C ASP A 39 15.78 6.89 13.62
N VAL A 40 16.84 6.07 13.56
CA VAL A 40 16.76 4.67 13.11
C VAL A 40 15.84 3.85 14.01
N GLN A 41 15.88 4.03 15.32
CA GLN A 41 14.97 3.33 16.24
C GLN A 41 13.50 3.74 16.02
N LYS A 42 13.22 5.04 15.80
CA LYS A 42 11.88 5.50 15.47
C LYS A 42 11.39 4.96 14.13
N ILE A 43 12.26 4.93 13.12
CA ILE A 43 11.99 4.35 11.81
C ILE A 43 11.66 2.86 11.93
N LEU A 44 12.46 2.11 12.65
CA LEU A 44 12.22 0.68 12.88
C LEU A 44 10.84 0.42 13.51
N ALA A 45 10.46 1.22 14.50
CA ALA A 45 9.13 1.11 15.12
C ALA A 45 8.00 1.35 14.10
N ARG A 46 8.10 2.43 13.28
CA ARG A 46 7.10 2.75 12.24
C ARG A 46 7.04 1.70 11.14
N LEU A 47 8.19 1.22 10.67
CA LEU A 47 8.23 0.18 9.63
C LEU A 47 7.66 -1.14 10.14
N SER A 48 7.94 -1.52 11.39
CA SER A 48 7.37 -2.72 12.01
C SER A 48 5.85 -2.64 12.12
N GLU A 49 5.31 -1.50 12.56
CA GLU A 49 3.86 -1.24 12.58
C GLU A 49 3.28 -1.33 11.16
N ALA A 50 3.89 -0.65 10.19
CA ALA A 50 3.40 -0.64 8.81
C ALA A 50 3.40 -2.04 8.18
N ARG A 51 4.41 -2.86 8.44
CA ARG A 51 4.46 -4.24 7.98
C ARG A 51 3.30 -5.07 8.54
N LEU A 52 2.99 -4.92 9.82
CA LEU A 52 1.84 -5.59 10.43
C LEU A 52 0.51 -5.09 9.86
N ASP A 53 0.41 -3.79 9.57
CA ASP A 53 -0.77 -3.23 8.91
C ASP A 53 -0.96 -3.80 7.50
N PHE A 54 0.09 -3.94 6.70
CA PHE A 54 -0.02 -4.57 5.39
C PHE A 54 -0.51 -6.02 5.47
N ILE A 55 -0.05 -6.79 6.47
CA ILE A 55 -0.52 -8.16 6.71
C ILE A 55 -2.00 -8.16 7.12
N ARG A 56 -2.44 -7.18 7.93
CA ARG A 56 -3.85 -7.00 8.28
C ARG A 56 -4.68 -6.63 7.06
N LEU A 57 -4.18 -5.72 6.22
CA LEU A 57 -4.87 -5.23 5.03
C LEU A 57 -5.03 -6.32 3.97
N GLU A 58 -4.08 -7.25 3.85
CA GLU A 58 -4.21 -8.43 2.97
C GLU A 58 -5.47 -9.22 3.29
N LYS A 59 -5.70 -9.53 4.58
CA LYS A 59 -6.91 -10.24 5.02
C LYS A 59 -8.16 -9.36 4.93
N ALA A 60 -8.04 -8.07 5.22
CA ALA A 60 -9.16 -7.13 5.14
C ALA A 60 -9.68 -6.98 3.70
N ASP A 61 -8.81 -7.05 2.69
CA ASP A 61 -9.20 -7.03 1.28
C ASP A 61 -10.07 -8.24 0.91
N GLU A 62 -9.69 -9.44 1.37
CA GLU A 62 -10.51 -10.64 1.18
C GLU A 62 -11.89 -10.51 1.83
N GLN A 63 -11.92 -10.06 3.10
CA GLN A 63 -13.15 -9.88 3.87
C GLN A 63 -14.06 -8.80 3.27
N ALA A 64 -13.49 -7.73 2.72
CA ALA A 64 -14.27 -6.68 2.07
C ALA A 64 -14.87 -7.13 0.73
N PHE A 65 -14.25 -8.08 0.05
CA PHE A 65 -14.74 -8.63 -1.21
C PHE A 65 -15.85 -9.66 -1.02
N GLU A 66 -15.90 -10.37 0.10
CA GLU A 66 -16.87 -11.46 0.33
C GLU A 66 -18.32 -10.99 0.18
N PRO A 67 -18.80 -9.92 0.87
CA PRO A 67 -20.16 -9.41 0.67
C PRO A 67 -20.44 -8.97 -0.77
N LEU A 68 -19.46 -8.35 -1.44
CA LEU A 68 -19.58 -7.94 -2.84
C LEU A 68 -19.81 -9.17 -3.75
N SER A 69 -19.11 -10.27 -3.50
CA SER A 69 -19.27 -11.52 -4.26
C SER A 69 -20.65 -12.14 -4.07
N GLU A 70 -21.27 -11.99 -2.91
CA GLU A 70 -22.64 -12.42 -2.65
C GLU A 70 -23.66 -11.59 -3.42
N VAL A 71 -23.50 -10.27 -3.43
CA VAL A 71 -24.40 -9.36 -4.16
C VAL A 71 -24.42 -9.67 -5.66
N TYR A 72 -23.27 -10.04 -6.26
CA TYR A 72 -23.24 -10.46 -7.67
C TYR A 72 -24.16 -11.64 -7.95
N ARG A 73 -24.37 -12.56 -6.98
CA ARG A 73 -25.22 -13.74 -7.11
C ARG A 73 -26.68 -13.50 -6.76
N MET A 74 -27.05 -12.33 -6.21
CA MET A 74 -28.43 -11.99 -5.88
C MET A 74 -29.31 -12.00 -7.12
N LYS A 75 -30.54 -12.48 -6.93
CA LYS A 75 -31.60 -12.39 -7.97
C LYS A 75 -31.92 -10.94 -8.27
N SER A 76 -32.42 -10.69 -9.46
CA SER A 76 -32.85 -9.38 -9.94
C SER A 76 -33.97 -9.55 -11.00
N GLU A 77 -34.97 -10.36 -10.67
CA GLU A 77 -36.09 -10.68 -11.55
C GLU A 77 -37.23 -9.67 -11.40
N THR A 78 -37.46 -9.17 -10.17
CA THR A 78 -38.46 -8.12 -9.89
C THR A 78 -37.82 -6.74 -9.73
N GLU A 79 -38.60 -5.67 -9.80
CA GLU A 79 -38.08 -4.30 -9.59
C GLU A 79 -37.63 -4.07 -8.13
N GLU A 80 -38.30 -4.71 -7.17
CA GLU A 80 -37.89 -4.68 -5.76
C GLU A 80 -36.52 -5.36 -5.59
N GLU A 81 -36.31 -6.55 -6.16
CA GLU A 81 -35.04 -7.28 -6.10
C GLU A 81 -33.91 -6.50 -6.77
N LYS A 82 -34.17 -5.85 -7.90
CA LYS A 82 -33.20 -5.00 -8.58
C LYS A 82 -32.77 -3.83 -7.71
N LYS A 83 -33.74 -3.15 -7.08
CA LYS A 83 -33.47 -2.00 -6.21
C LYS A 83 -32.65 -2.43 -4.98
N GLU A 84 -33.05 -3.52 -4.31
CA GLU A 84 -32.30 -4.05 -3.18
C GLU A 84 -30.87 -4.41 -3.56
N LYS A 85 -30.68 -5.12 -4.68
CA LYS A 85 -29.37 -5.49 -5.20
C LYS A 85 -28.50 -4.26 -5.49
N GLU A 86 -29.08 -3.22 -6.08
CA GLU A 86 -28.39 -1.97 -6.40
C GLU A 86 -27.92 -1.23 -5.14
N GLU A 87 -28.78 -1.12 -4.13
CA GLU A 87 -28.45 -0.47 -2.86
C GLU A 87 -27.33 -1.23 -2.14
N ARG A 88 -27.43 -2.56 -2.03
CA ARG A 88 -26.40 -3.38 -1.43
C ARG A 88 -25.07 -3.37 -2.22
N MET A 89 -25.17 -3.34 -3.56
CA MET A 89 -23.99 -3.22 -4.43
C MET A 89 -23.21 -1.94 -4.12
N GLU A 90 -23.92 -0.81 -4.03
CA GLU A 90 -23.30 0.48 -3.75
C GLU A 90 -22.57 0.50 -2.40
N GLU A 91 -23.18 -0.04 -1.34
CA GLU A 91 -22.56 -0.16 -0.01
C GLU A 91 -21.32 -1.06 -0.03
N CYS A 92 -21.40 -2.21 -0.71
CA CYS A 92 -20.29 -3.14 -0.82
C CYS A 92 -19.13 -2.54 -1.63
N LEU A 93 -19.41 -1.83 -2.72
CA LEU A 93 -18.38 -1.17 -3.53
C LEU A 93 -17.65 -0.08 -2.74
N LYS A 94 -18.38 0.74 -1.97
CA LYS A 94 -17.78 1.74 -1.08
C LYS A 94 -16.86 1.10 -0.03
N THR A 95 -17.28 -0.03 0.54
CA THR A 95 -16.48 -0.78 1.51
C THR A 95 -15.25 -1.41 0.86
N ALA A 96 -15.41 -2.05 -0.29
CA ALA A 96 -14.34 -2.70 -1.03
C ALA A 96 -13.30 -1.73 -1.59
N ALA A 97 -13.67 -0.44 -1.80
CA ALA A 97 -12.71 0.59 -2.22
C ALA A 97 -11.85 1.14 -1.07
N LYS A 98 -12.30 1.06 0.18
CA LYS A 98 -11.57 1.60 1.34
C LYS A 98 -10.27 0.87 1.62
N VAL A 99 -10.30 -0.47 1.60
CA VAL A 99 -9.13 -1.27 1.94
C VAL A 99 -7.95 -1.01 1.00
N PRO A 100 -8.09 -1.05 -0.33
CA PRO A 100 -6.99 -0.71 -1.22
C PRO A 100 -6.55 0.76 -1.09
N MET A 101 -7.43 1.70 -0.72
CA MET A 101 -7.02 3.07 -0.37
C MET A 101 -6.11 3.08 0.86
N GLU A 102 -6.43 2.34 1.92
CA GLU A 102 -5.56 2.21 3.10
C GLU A 102 -4.18 1.60 2.73
N VAL A 103 -4.13 0.63 1.81
CA VAL A 103 -2.86 0.09 1.29
C VAL A 103 -2.04 1.18 0.61
N MET A 104 -2.67 2.03 -0.22
CA MET A 104 -2.00 3.15 -0.90
C MET A 104 -1.46 4.18 0.10
N GLU A 105 -2.26 4.58 1.07
CA GLU A 105 -1.87 5.53 2.13
C GLU A 105 -0.71 4.99 2.95
N ARG A 106 -0.77 3.73 3.35
CA ARG A 106 0.30 3.08 4.10
C ARG A 106 1.58 2.98 3.27
N ALA A 107 1.48 2.66 1.98
CA ALA A 107 2.64 2.61 1.09
C ALA A 107 3.37 3.96 1.01
N VAL A 108 2.63 5.06 0.83
CA VAL A 108 3.23 6.41 0.80
C VAL A 108 3.80 6.81 2.16
N SER A 109 3.16 6.42 3.27
CA SER A 109 3.58 6.82 4.63
C SER A 109 4.96 6.29 5.05
N VAL A 110 5.43 5.20 4.47
CA VAL A 110 6.73 4.59 4.81
C VAL A 110 7.89 5.02 3.92
N MET A 111 7.61 5.75 2.84
CA MET A 111 8.65 6.09 1.85
C MET A 111 9.72 7.02 2.41
N ASP A 112 9.38 7.97 3.28
CA ASP A 112 10.36 8.85 3.93
C ASP A 112 11.33 8.06 4.80
N ASP A 113 10.86 7.02 5.47
CA ASP A 113 11.69 6.13 6.28
C ASP A 113 12.68 5.33 5.42
N ILE A 114 12.22 4.83 4.27
CA ILE A 114 13.09 4.13 3.30
C ILE A 114 14.10 5.10 2.70
N GLU A 115 13.72 6.34 2.40
CA GLU A 115 14.64 7.38 1.90
C GLU A 115 15.73 7.68 2.91
N PHE A 116 15.36 7.88 4.18
CA PHE A 116 16.33 8.10 5.24
C PHE A 116 17.34 6.94 5.35
N LEU A 117 16.85 5.71 5.32
CA LEU A 117 17.71 4.52 5.40
C LEU A 117 18.60 4.36 4.15
N ALA A 118 18.12 4.72 2.98
CA ALA A 118 18.91 4.72 1.74
C ALA A 118 20.07 5.73 1.79
N LEU A 119 19.85 6.88 2.43
CA LEU A 119 20.84 7.94 2.54
C LEU A 119 21.84 7.70 3.70
N HIS A 120 21.36 7.28 4.87
CA HIS A 120 22.08 7.29 6.13
C HIS A 120 22.33 5.90 6.71
N GLY A 121 21.70 4.86 6.18
CA GLY A 121 21.79 3.49 6.66
C GLY A 121 23.04 2.74 6.22
N SER A 122 23.08 1.47 6.58
CA SER A 122 24.18 0.57 6.27
C SER A 122 24.39 0.40 4.77
N ARG A 123 25.57 0.77 4.28
CA ARG A 123 25.95 0.60 2.87
C ARG A 123 25.97 -0.85 2.41
N LEU A 124 26.12 -1.80 3.34
CA LEU A 124 26.09 -3.23 3.03
C LEU A 124 24.70 -3.72 2.62
N ALA A 125 23.64 -2.99 3.02
CA ALA A 125 22.25 -3.33 2.74
C ALA A 125 21.53 -2.24 1.92
N VAL A 126 22.25 -1.29 1.31
CA VAL A 126 21.61 -0.21 0.55
C VAL A 126 20.82 -0.73 -0.64
N SER A 127 21.26 -1.84 -1.27
CA SER A 127 20.52 -2.51 -2.35
C SER A 127 19.15 -3.01 -1.91
N ASP A 128 19.02 -3.45 -0.65
CA ASP A 128 17.75 -3.93 -0.08
C ASP A 128 16.76 -2.78 0.10
N ALA A 129 17.22 -1.55 0.40
CA ALA A 129 16.36 -0.37 0.36
C ALA A 129 15.83 -0.11 -1.06
N GLY A 130 16.63 -0.35 -2.09
CA GLY A 130 16.23 -0.24 -3.50
C GLY A 130 15.20 -1.28 -3.91
N VAL A 131 15.36 -2.52 -3.50
CA VAL A 131 14.34 -3.57 -3.72
C VAL A 131 13.09 -3.28 -2.91
N GLY A 132 13.24 -2.84 -1.67
CA GLY A 132 12.15 -2.49 -0.76
C GLY A 132 11.25 -1.39 -1.34
N ILE A 133 11.84 -0.30 -1.83
CA ILE A 133 11.02 0.79 -2.42
C ILE A 133 10.26 0.34 -3.68
N GLN A 134 10.80 -0.59 -4.48
CA GLN A 134 10.05 -1.13 -5.62
C GLN A 134 8.88 -2.02 -5.16
N GLY A 135 9.03 -2.77 -4.07
CA GLY A 135 7.91 -3.48 -3.44
C GLY A 135 6.81 -2.54 -2.97
N ILE A 136 7.18 -1.46 -2.27
CA ILE A 136 6.25 -0.42 -1.79
C ILE A 136 5.56 0.30 -2.97
N ARG A 137 6.32 0.63 -4.03
CA ARG A 137 5.76 1.19 -5.27
C ARG A 137 4.78 0.24 -5.94
N SER A 138 5.08 -1.05 -5.95
CA SER A 138 4.17 -2.08 -6.48
C SER A 138 2.89 -2.20 -5.65
N ALA A 139 2.98 -2.06 -4.33
CA ALA A 139 1.81 -2.00 -3.45
C ALA A 139 0.91 -0.80 -3.81
N LEU A 140 1.49 0.40 -3.94
CA LEU A 140 0.76 1.61 -4.30
C LEU A 140 0.03 1.46 -5.65
N LEU A 141 0.76 1.08 -6.71
CA LEU A 141 0.22 0.99 -8.06
C LEU A 141 -0.65 -0.25 -8.28
N GLY A 142 -0.44 -1.31 -7.52
CA GLY A 142 -1.29 -2.50 -7.52
C GLY A 142 -2.63 -2.23 -6.84
N ALA A 143 -2.62 -1.60 -5.67
CA ALA A 143 -3.83 -1.29 -4.90
C ALA A 143 -4.78 -0.35 -5.66
N VAL A 144 -4.27 0.64 -6.38
CA VAL A 144 -5.12 1.58 -7.13
C VAL A 144 -5.97 0.89 -8.20
N MET A 145 -5.52 -0.25 -8.76
CA MET A 145 -6.35 -1.02 -9.70
C MET A 145 -7.64 -1.51 -9.03
N SER A 146 -7.54 -1.94 -7.76
CA SER A 146 -8.70 -2.35 -6.95
C SER A 146 -9.57 -1.15 -6.55
N VAL A 147 -9.00 0.03 -6.32
CA VAL A 147 -9.77 1.27 -6.12
C VAL A 147 -10.61 1.57 -7.36
N TYR A 148 -9.96 1.66 -8.53
CA TYR A 148 -10.64 2.09 -9.76
C TYR A 148 -11.69 1.10 -10.26
N ILE A 149 -11.48 -0.21 -10.12
CA ILE A 149 -12.49 -1.19 -10.52
C ILE A 149 -13.77 -1.06 -9.67
N ASN A 150 -13.64 -0.76 -8.37
CA ASN A 150 -14.76 -0.55 -7.48
C ASN A 150 -15.45 0.79 -7.74
N THR A 151 -14.70 1.91 -7.81
CA THR A 151 -15.27 3.24 -8.04
C THR A 151 -15.93 3.38 -9.40
N LYS A 152 -15.43 2.67 -10.43
CA LYS A 152 -16.05 2.63 -11.76
C LYS A 152 -17.49 2.11 -11.72
N MET A 153 -17.79 1.18 -10.81
CA MET A 153 -19.10 0.52 -10.71
C MET A 153 -20.08 1.26 -9.79
N MET A 154 -19.64 2.26 -9.01
CA MET A 154 -20.46 3.04 -8.10
C MET A 154 -21.44 3.92 -8.87
N LYS A 155 -22.68 4.03 -8.37
CA LYS A 155 -23.69 5.00 -8.85
C LYS A 155 -23.45 6.40 -8.28
N ASP A 156 -22.96 6.49 -7.04
CA ASP A 156 -22.55 7.73 -6.37
C ASP A 156 -21.25 8.25 -7.00
N ARG A 157 -21.41 8.98 -8.11
CA ARG A 157 -20.27 9.49 -8.88
C ARG A 157 -19.45 10.53 -8.13
N GLU A 158 -20.09 11.34 -7.29
CA GLU A 158 -19.41 12.35 -6.48
C GLU A 158 -18.44 11.69 -5.47
N TYR A 159 -18.90 10.66 -4.78
CA TYR A 159 -18.06 9.87 -3.89
C TYR A 159 -16.93 9.17 -4.66
N ALA A 160 -17.25 8.52 -5.78
CA ALA A 160 -16.27 7.83 -6.61
C ALA A 160 -15.16 8.76 -7.12
N GLU A 161 -15.51 9.97 -7.58
CA GLU A 161 -14.56 10.98 -8.05
C GLU A 161 -13.71 11.54 -6.91
N THR A 162 -14.28 11.70 -5.71
CA THR A 162 -13.51 12.09 -4.52
C THR A 162 -12.44 11.05 -4.18
N VAL A 163 -12.82 9.76 -4.17
CA VAL A 163 -11.87 8.66 -3.90
C VAL A 163 -10.80 8.59 -5.00
N ASN A 164 -11.19 8.70 -6.27
CA ASN A 164 -10.25 8.67 -7.39
C ASN A 164 -9.25 9.83 -7.32
N SER A 165 -9.70 11.03 -6.99
CA SER A 165 -8.82 12.21 -6.86
C SER A 165 -7.80 12.02 -5.72
N GLN A 166 -8.22 11.44 -4.58
CA GLN A 166 -7.30 11.10 -3.50
C GLN A 166 -6.27 10.04 -3.94
N ALA A 167 -6.72 9.02 -4.66
CA ALA A 167 -5.83 7.99 -5.20
C ALA A 167 -4.79 8.58 -6.17
N GLU A 168 -5.19 9.48 -7.06
CA GLU A 168 -4.29 10.17 -8.00
C GLU A 168 -3.22 10.99 -7.29
N LEU A 169 -3.58 11.69 -6.21
CA LEU A 169 -2.61 12.43 -5.39
C LEU A 169 -1.57 11.49 -4.75
N LEU A 170 -2.02 10.34 -4.23
CA LEU A 170 -1.13 9.33 -3.67
C LEU A 170 -0.21 8.73 -4.73
N ILE A 171 -0.74 8.41 -5.92
CA ILE A 171 0.06 7.91 -7.05
C ILE A 171 1.14 8.91 -7.41
N LYS A 172 0.76 10.18 -7.65
CA LYS A 172 1.71 11.21 -8.03
C LYS A 172 2.83 11.36 -6.99
N LYS A 173 2.46 11.56 -5.73
CA LYS A 173 3.42 11.70 -4.63
C LYS A 173 4.31 10.46 -4.50
N GLY A 174 3.70 9.28 -4.44
CA GLY A 174 4.44 8.05 -4.15
C GLY A 174 5.32 7.59 -5.31
N THR A 175 4.92 7.77 -6.58
CA THR A 175 5.78 7.41 -7.71
C THR A 175 6.99 8.34 -7.84
N GLU A 176 6.78 9.66 -7.71
CA GLU A 176 7.88 10.63 -7.72
C GLU A 176 8.89 10.35 -6.59
N GLN A 177 8.40 10.01 -5.40
CA GLN A 177 9.25 9.68 -4.26
C GLN A 177 9.98 8.34 -4.45
N ALA A 178 9.28 7.30 -4.92
CA ALA A 178 9.88 6.00 -5.16
C ALA A 178 10.98 6.06 -6.24
N ASP A 179 10.76 6.80 -7.31
CA ASP A 179 11.75 6.99 -8.36
C ASP A 179 12.99 7.73 -7.82
N ARG A 180 12.80 8.77 -7.01
CA ARG A 180 13.90 9.49 -6.35
C ARG A 180 14.72 8.57 -5.42
N ILE A 181 14.05 7.78 -4.58
CA ILE A 181 14.72 6.85 -3.66
C ILE A 181 15.50 5.79 -4.45
N TYR A 182 14.89 5.24 -5.50
CA TYR A 182 15.54 4.26 -6.35
C TYR A 182 16.82 4.82 -6.99
N GLU A 183 16.80 6.06 -7.49
CA GLU A 183 17.97 6.73 -8.05
C GLU A 183 19.08 6.97 -7.02
N ILE A 184 18.71 7.30 -5.76
CA ILE A 184 19.67 7.42 -4.65
C ILE A 184 20.40 6.07 -4.44
N VAL A 185 19.62 4.99 -4.35
CA VAL A 185 20.17 3.65 -4.17
C VAL A 185 21.01 3.23 -5.38
N LEU A 186 20.53 3.46 -6.58
CA LEU A 186 21.22 3.08 -7.82
C LEU A 186 22.61 3.75 -7.92
N LYS A 187 22.72 5.04 -7.58
CA LYS A 187 23.99 5.76 -7.50
C LYS A 187 24.91 5.14 -6.43
N ALA A 188 24.36 4.79 -5.27
CA ALA A 188 25.14 4.20 -4.18
C ALA A 188 25.67 2.79 -4.49
N VAL A 189 24.99 2.03 -5.34
CA VAL A 189 25.36 0.66 -5.75
C VAL A 189 26.35 0.67 -6.91
N ARG A 190 26.22 1.62 -7.85
CA ARG A 190 27.08 1.71 -9.02
C ARG A 190 28.45 2.36 -8.75
N GLY A 191 28.57 3.16 -7.71
CA GLY A 191 29.78 3.94 -7.35
C GLY A 191 29.71 5.33 -7.93
#